data_9ec6ad10856b5f49aadae50ddf942865
#
_entry.id   9ec6ad10856b5f49aadae50ddf942865
#
_cell.length_a   1.000
_cell.length_b   1.000
_cell.length_c   1.000
_cell.angle_alpha   90.00
_cell.angle_beta   90.00
_cell.angle_gamma   90.00
#
_symmetry.space_group_name_H-M   'P 1'
#
loop_
_entity.id
_entity.type
_entity.pdbx_description
1 polymer ?
#
loop_
_entity_poly.entity_id
_entity_poly.type
_entity_poly.pdbx_seq_one_letter_code
_entity_poly.pdbx_strand_id
1 'polypeptide(L)'
;MANEDQKAAHTDDDGQLEDGRDIPRPEGQTGENTDKITPERRPQDGIREEKDKGFFAELLAPVAGFGVTFSTMFRKVATEEYPEKPRPTQARFHGRHQLNRYADGLEKCIGCELCAWACPADAILVEGADNTEEARFSPGERYGRVYQINYLRCIFCGLCIEACPTRALTMTNEYELADAERAPLIYEKHQLLAPMEDGMLRAPLPMADGTDHSHYYKGEITGPTQGQQDYVAAREAQHDAHGDDRSSDNRSDDEADQEVYR
;
A
#
# COMPACT_ATOMS: atom_id res chain seq x y z
N MET A 1 -31.50 2.43 -24.92
CA MET A 1 -31.39 3.88 -24.98
C MET A 1 -30.12 4.22 -24.24
N ALA A 2 -29.04 4.37 -24.96
CA ALA A 2 -27.72 4.67 -24.42
C ALA A 2 -27.64 6.14 -24.06
N ASN A 3 -27.08 6.42 -22.90
CA ASN A 3 -26.96 7.75 -22.34
C ASN A 3 -25.90 8.55 -23.11
N GLU A 4 -26.28 9.57 -23.85
CA GLU A 4 -25.41 10.42 -24.66
C GLU A 4 -24.73 11.55 -23.86
N ASP A 5 -24.81 11.55 -22.54
CA ASP A 5 -24.42 12.67 -21.68
C ASP A 5 -23.00 12.63 -21.07
N GLN A 6 -22.12 11.77 -21.59
CA GLN A 6 -20.71 11.76 -21.16
C GLN A 6 -19.74 12.15 -22.28
N LYS A 7 -20.03 13.22 -22.98
CA LYS A 7 -19.01 13.86 -23.81
C LYS A 7 -18.18 14.76 -22.88
N ALA A 8 -16.93 14.37 -22.63
CA ALA A 8 -15.98 15.21 -21.89
C ALA A 8 -15.94 16.61 -22.57
N ALA A 9 -16.21 17.64 -21.79
CA ALA A 9 -16.14 19.00 -22.27
C ALA A 9 -14.69 19.32 -22.65
N HIS A 10 -14.44 19.63 -23.92
CA HIS A 10 -13.16 20.13 -24.39
C HIS A 10 -13.12 21.64 -24.15
N THR A 11 -12.03 22.14 -23.59
CA THR A 11 -11.80 23.57 -23.36
C THR A 11 -10.66 24.05 -24.26
N ASP A 12 -10.72 25.30 -24.73
CA ASP A 12 -9.63 25.99 -25.42
C ASP A 12 -8.48 26.35 -24.46
N ASP A 13 -7.37 26.86 -25.01
CA ASP A 13 -6.19 27.28 -24.25
C ASP A 13 -6.49 28.41 -23.23
N ASP A 14 -7.59 29.17 -23.42
CA ASP A 14 -8.06 30.23 -22.54
C ASP A 14 -9.05 29.74 -21.47
N GLY A 15 -9.39 28.46 -21.47
CA GLY A 15 -10.28 27.83 -20.48
C GLY A 15 -11.77 28.04 -20.76
N GLN A 16 -12.15 28.37 -22.01
CA GLN A 16 -13.54 28.47 -22.45
C GLN A 16 -13.99 27.13 -23.09
N LEU A 17 -15.27 26.83 -22.96
CA LEU A 17 -15.88 25.74 -23.71
C LEU A 17 -15.96 26.11 -25.19
N GLU A 18 -15.81 25.15 -26.11
CA GLU A 18 -15.88 25.36 -27.57
C GLU A 18 -17.19 26.04 -28.02
N ASP A 19 -18.22 26.08 -27.20
CA ASP A 19 -19.49 26.76 -27.44
C ASP A 19 -19.56 28.19 -26.87
N GLY A 20 -18.46 28.76 -26.39
CA GLY A 20 -18.35 30.14 -25.90
C GLY A 20 -18.97 30.37 -24.51
N ARG A 21 -19.29 29.32 -23.75
CA ARG A 21 -19.78 29.45 -22.39
C ARG A 21 -18.61 29.44 -21.40
N ASP A 22 -18.61 30.41 -20.47
CA ASP A 22 -17.65 30.42 -19.36
C ASP A 22 -17.94 29.26 -18.39
N ILE A 23 -16.86 28.53 -18.00
CA ILE A 23 -16.96 27.54 -16.93
C ILE A 23 -17.21 28.29 -15.61
N PRO A 24 -18.35 28.04 -14.91
CA PRO A 24 -18.59 28.67 -13.63
C PRO A 24 -17.48 28.28 -12.64
N ARG A 25 -16.69 29.25 -12.21
CA ARG A 25 -15.70 29.04 -11.15
C ARG A 25 -16.42 28.78 -9.82
N PRO A 26 -15.98 27.82 -9.01
CA PRO A 26 -16.55 27.62 -7.68
C PRO A 26 -16.42 28.94 -6.87
N GLU A 27 -17.53 29.35 -6.27
CA GLU A 27 -17.59 30.54 -5.41
C GLU A 27 -16.51 30.43 -4.30
N GLY A 28 -15.60 31.38 -4.28
CA GLY A 28 -14.49 31.42 -3.30
C GLY A 28 -13.08 31.45 -3.91
N GLN A 29 -12.92 31.19 -5.21
CA GLN A 29 -11.65 31.43 -5.90
C GLN A 29 -11.69 32.79 -6.62
N THR A 30 -11.67 33.87 -5.86
CA THR A 30 -11.39 35.18 -6.41
C THR A 30 -9.92 35.26 -6.79
N GLY A 31 -9.63 35.77 -7.99
CA GLY A 31 -8.29 35.82 -8.60
C GLY A 31 -7.20 36.59 -7.84
N GLU A 32 -7.47 37.02 -6.60
CA GLU A 32 -6.50 37.69 -5.74
C GLU A 32 -5.44 36.77 -5.13
N ASN A 33 -5.60 35.45 -5.21
CA ASN A 33 -4.68 34.50 -4.55
C ASN A 33 -3.65 33.87 -5.50
N THR A 34 -3.76 34.10 -6.80
CA THR A 34 -2.76 33.59 -7.77
C THR A 34 -1.51 34.45 -7.82
N ASP A 35 -1.61 35.75 -7.49
CA ASP A 35 -0.45 36.64 -7.46
C ASP A 35 0.43 36.44 -6.21
N LYS A 36 -0.06 35.69 -5.20
CA LYS A 36 0.70 35.34 -4.00
C LYS A 36 1.46 34.02 -4.09
N ILE A 37 1.27 33.27 -5.16
CA ILE A 37 2.01 32.00 -5.43
C ILE A 37 3.15 32.19 -6.42
N THR A 38 3.41 33.40 -6.91
CA THR A 38 4.75 33.67 -7.40
C THR A 38 5.67 33.49 -6.19
N PRO A 39 6.59 32.48 -6.19
CA PRO A 39 7.61 32.47 -5.18
C PRO A 39 8.30 33.81 -5.32
N GLU A 40 8.09 34.71 -4.33
CA GLU A 40 9.02 35.81 -4.16
C GLU A 40 10.39 35.19 -4.34
N ARG A 41 11.06 35.50 -5.45
CA ARG A 41 12.49 35.21 -5.54
C ARG A 41 13.02 35.71 -4.23
N ARG A 42 13.38 34.78 -3.35
CA ARG A 42 14.12 35.17 -2.14
C ARG A 42 15.11 36.20 -2.62
N PRO A 43 15.10 37.41 -2.07
CA PRO A 43 16.10 38.37 -2.41
C PRO A 43 17.39 37.58 -2.43
N GLN A 44 18.19 37.72 -3.48
CA GLN A 44 19.49 37.08 -3.51
C GLN A 44 20.39 37.86 -2.54
N ASP A 45 19.95 37.93 -1.29
CA ASP A 45 20.66 38.51 -0.15
C ASP A 45 21.87 37.64 0.20
N GLY A 46 22.55 37.18 -0.77
CA GLY A 46 23.69 36.32 -0.61
C GLY A 46 24.80 36.47 -1.61
N ILE A 47 24.68 37.41 -2.57
CA ILE A 47 25.88 37.96 -3.20
C ILE A 47 26.44 38.92 -2.16
N ARG A 48 27.13 38.37 -1.15
CA ARG A 48 28.01 39.17 -0.34
C ARG A 48 28.92 39.91 -1.30
N GLU A 49 28.80 41.24 -1.36
CA GLU A 49 29.80 42.05 -2.00
C GLU A 49 31.14 41.53 -1.51
N GLU A 50 31.92 41.00 -2.40
CA GLU A 50 33.24 40.45 -2.08
C GLU A 50 34.10 41.66 -1.73
N LYS A 51 34.11 42.00 -0.44
CA LYS A 51 35.04 42.99 0.05
C LYS A 51 36.41 42.48 -0.31
N ASP A 52 37.18 43.32 -1.02
CA ASP A 52 38.57 43.06 -1.39
C ASP A 52 39.32 42.54 -0.17
N LYS A 53 39.48 41.24 -0.11
CA LYS A 53 40.24 40.57 0.95
C LYS A 53 41.70 40.86 0.63
N GLY A 54 42.37 41.55 1.51
CA GLY A 54 43.79 41.89 1.30
C GLY A 54 44.61 40.63 1.01
N PHE A 55 45.67 40.75 0.23
CA PHE A 55 46.56 39.69 -0.26
C PHE A 55 46.87 38.58 0.77
N PHE A 56 47.09 38.93 2.04
CA PHE A 56 47.33 37.96 3.13
C PHE A 56 46.08 37.14 3.47
N ALA A 57 44.87 37.68 3.32
CA ALA A 57 43.64 36.93 3.59
C ALA A 57 43.37 35.90 2.48
N GLU A 58 43.71 36.22 1.24
CA GLU A 58 43.61 35.27 0.10
C GLU A 58 44.67 34.17 0.22
N LEU A 59 45.90 34.50 0.61
CA LEU A 59 46.96 33.52 0.83
C LEU A 59 46.62 32.54 1.96
N LEU A 60 45.95 32.99 3.02
CA LEU A 60 45.55 32.17 4.16
C LEU A 60 44.16 31.52 4.00
N ALA A 61 43.39 31.82 2.96
CA ALA A 61 42.06 31.25 2.72
C ALA A 61 42.07 29.70 2.69
N PRO A 62 43.03 29.01 2.05
CA PRO A 62 43.10 27.56 2.09
C PRO A 62 43.26 26.99 3.50
N VAL A 63 44.10 27.67 4.34
CA VAL A 63 44.33 27.26 5.73
C VAL A 63 43.04 27.39 6.55
N ALA A 64 42.29 28.46 6.34
CA ALA A 64 40.99 28.66 6.98
C ALA A 64 39.98 27.55 6.55
N GLY A 65 40.00 27.13 5.27
CA GLY A 65 39.22 26.02 4.77
C GLY A 65 39.57 24.70 5.48
N PHE A 66 40.84 24.39 5.66
CA PHE A 66 41.26 23.23 6.45
C PHE A 66 40.81 23.32 7.92
N GLY A 67 40.80 24.51 8.52
CA GLY A 67 40.30 24.72 9.87
C GLY A 67 38.81 24.38 10.01
N VAL A 68 38.00 24.72 9.00
CA VAL A 68 36.57 24.35 8.97
C VAL A 68 36.39 22.83 8.86
N THR A 69 37.09 22.16 7.94
CA THR A 69 36.99 20.70 7.79
C THR A 69 37.52 19.99 9.03
N PHE A 70 38.64 20.45 9.60
CA PHE A 70 39.16 19.89 10.84
C PHE A 70 38.16 20.02 12.01
N SER A 71 37.52 21.17 12.17
CA SER A 71 36.50 21.36 13.21
C SER A 71 35.28 20.44 13.05
N THR A 72 34.96 20.02 11.81
CA THR A 72 33.83 19.10 11.58
C THR A 72 34.12 17.67 12.05
N MET A 73 35.38 17.27 12.17
CA MET A 73 35.78 15.95 12.70
C MET A 73 35.35 15.75 14.15
N PHE A 74 35.19 16.83 14.91
CA PHE A 74 34.79 16.79 16.33
C PHE A 74 33.27 16.98 16.53
N ARG A 75 32.50 17.10 15.45
CA ARG A 75 31.04 17.16 15.54
C ARG A 75 30.49 15.80 15.92
N LYS A 76 29.33 15.80 16.62
CA LYS A 76 28.59 14.57 16.90
C LYS A 76 28.29 13.86 15.60
N VAL A 77 28.63 12.56 15.53
CA VAL A 77 28.33 11.69 14.40
C VAL A 77 26.81 11.59 14.24
N ALA A 78 26.33 11.84 13.02
CA ALA A 78 24.91 11.73 12.65
C ALA A 78 24.65 10.50 11.77
N THR A 79 25.68 9.68 11.54
CA THR A 79 25.57 8.45 10.74
C THR A 79 24.74 7.41 11.47
N GLU A 80 23.87 6.74 10.75
CA GLU A 80 23.11 5.61 11.22
C GLU A 80 23.85 4.32 10.86
N GLU A 81 24.01 3.43 11.82
CA GLU A 81 24.75 2.17 11.68
C GLU A 81 23.80 1.07 11.15
N TYR A 82 23.26 1.26 9.93
CA TYR A 82 22.50 0.21 9.27
C TYR A 82 23.45 -0.86 8.73
N PRO A 83 23.16 -2.20 8.86
CA PRO A 83 21.91 -2.80 9.39
C PRO A 83 21.91 -3.04 10.90
N GLU A 84 23.02 -2.81 11.63
CA GLU A 84 23.14 -3.18 13.05
C GLU A 84 22.18 -2.38 13.94
N LYS A 85 21.93 -1.13 13.59
CA LYS A 85 20.98 -0.24 14.28
C LYS A 85 20.07 0.47 13.28
N PRO A 86 19.02 -0.20 12.78
CA PRO A 86 18.08 0.43 11.87
C PRO A 86 17.33 1.56 12.59
N ARG A 87 17.08 2.63 11.86
CA ARG A 87 16.27 3.72 12.38
C ARG A 87 14.80 3.29 12.53
N PRO A 88 14.14 3.59 13.66
CA PRO A 88 12.71 3.31 13.79
C PRO A 88 11.91 4.09 12.73
N THR A 89 11.01 3.40 12.07
CA THR A 89 10.15 3.98 11.05
C THR A 89 9.13 4.94 11.67
N GLN A 90 8.66 5.90 10.88
CA GLN A 90 7.62 6.84 11.30
C GLN A 90 6.27 6.13 11.47
N ALA A 91 5.39 6.67 12.33
CA ALA A 91 4.08 6.06 12.64
C ALA A 91 3.14 5.90 11.41
N ARG A 92 3.33 6.71 10.36
CA ARG A 92 2.60 6.63 9.09
C ARG A 92 3.54 6.30 7.95
N PHE A 93 4.42 5.35 8.17
CA PHE A 93 5.36 4.91 7.15
C PHE A 93 4.62 4.11 6.07
N HIS A 94 4.97 4.35 4.81
CA HIS A 94 4.45 3.62 3.67
C HIS A 94 5.44 2.52 3.27
N GLY A 95 5.41 1.41 3.98
CA GLY A 95 6.21 0.24 3.68
C GLY A 95 5.44 -0.79 2.85
N ARG A 96 5.78 -2.07 3.02
CA ARG A 96 5.15 -3.17 2.32
C ARG A 96 3.64 -3.24 2.58
N HIS A 97 2.87 -3.54 1.56
CA HIS A 97 1.42 -3.74 1.68
C HIS A 97 1.10 -5.04 2.41
N GLN A 98 -0.04 -5.04 3.09
CA GLN A 98 -0.59 -6.21 3.77
C GLN A 98 -2.10 -6.26 3.57
N LEU A 99 -2.61 -7.44 3.23
CA LEU A 99 -4.04 -7.76 3.20
C LEU A 99 -4.47 -8.30 4.54
N ASN A 100 -5.40 -7.63 5.19
CA ASN A 100 -5.84 -7.98 6.54
C ASN A 100 -6.95 -9.03 6.53
N ARG A 101 -7.05 -9.76 7.66
CA ARG A 101 -8.09 -10.74 7.94
C ARG A 101 -9.02 -10.26 9.03
N TYR A 102 -10.18 -10.90 9.14
CA TYR A 102 -11.07 -10.80 10.30
C TYR A 102 -10.61 -11.78 11.40
N ALA A 103 -11.15 -11.62 12.60
CA ALA A 103 -10.75 -12.42 13.75
C ALA A 103 -11.05 -13.93 13.62
N ASP A 104 -12.00 -14.32 12.78
CA ASP A 104 -12.29 -15.72 12.46
C ASP A 104 -11.35 -16.31 11.39
N GLY A 105 -10.61 -15.47 10.68
CA GLY A 105 -9.67 -15.87 9.62
C GLY A 105 -10.14 -15.55 8.20
N LEU A 106 -11.41 -15.11 8.02
CA LEU A 106 -11.88 -14.63 6.72
C LEU A 106 -11.13 -13.37 6.28
N GLU A 107 -10.92 -13.23 4.98
CA GLU A 107 -10.22 -12.09 4.41
C GLU A 107 -11.12 -10.86 4.35
N LYS A 108 -10.55 -9.68 4.57
CA LYS A 108 -11.28 -8.41 4.39
C LYS A 108 -11.42 -8.00 2.93
N CYS A 109 -10.61 -8.56 2.03
CA CYS A 109 -10.63 -8.22 0.62
C CYS A 109 -11.84 -8.86 -0.07
N ILE A 110 -12.65 -8.02 -0.74
CA ILE A 110 -13.83 -8.44 -1.50
C ILE A 110 -13.61 -8.44 -3.02
N GLY A 111 -12.37 -8.24 -3.48
CA GLY A 111 -12.05 -8.24 -4.91
C GLY A 111 -12.76 -7.15 -5.71
N CYS A 112 -12.94 -5.95 -5.14
CA CYS A 112 -13.66 -4.84 -5.79
C CYS A 112 -12.82 -4.07 -6.83
N GLU A 113 -11.52 -4.35 -6.94
CA GLU A 113 -10.57 -3.74 -7.90
C GLU A 113 -10.32 -2.23 -7.73
N LEU A 114 -10.96 -1.54 -6.78
CA LEU A 114 -10.80 -0.09 -6.59
C LEU A 114 -9.36 0.32 -6.28
N CYS A 115 -8.59 -0.53 -5.61
CA CYS A 115 -7.16 -0.27 -5.35
C CYS A 115 -6.31 -0.33 -6.63
N ALA A 116 -6.65 -1.18 -7.59
CA ALA A 116 -6.00 -1.23 -8.90
C ALA A 116 -6.33 0.02 -9.72
N TRP A 117 -7.59 0.44 -9.74
CA TRP A 117 -8.03 1.67 -10.40
C TRP A 117 -7.41 2.94 -9.81
N ALA A 118 -7.19 2.98 -8.50
CA ALA A 118 -6.56 4.11 -7.84
C ALA A 118 -5.04 4.15 -7.98
N CYS A 119 -4.41 3.11 -8.53
CA CYS A 119 -2.97 3.01 -8.62
C CYS A 119 -2.40 3.83 -9.79
N PRO A 120 -1.67 4.93 -9.56
CA PRO A 120 -1.14 5.75 -10.65
C PRO A 120 0.01 5.07 -11.43
N ALA A 121 0.62 4.04 -10.85
CA ALA A 121 1.73 3.30 -11.43
C ALA A 121 1.32 1.98 -12.09
N ASP A 122 0.01 1.68 -12.10
CA ASP A 122 -0.53 0.42 -12.64
C ASP A 122 0.21 -0.82 -12.11
N ALA A 123 0.43 -0.83 -10.78
CA ALA A 123 1.25 -1.82 -10.09
C ALA A 123 0.42 -2.97 -9.49
N ILE A 124 -0.91 -2.86 -9.47
CA ILE A 124 -1.81 -3.78 -8.76
C ILE A 124 -2.69 -4.52 -9.76
N LEU A 125 -2.70 -5.84 -9.69
CA LEU A 125 -3.63 -6.70 -10.42
C LEU A 125 -4.57 -7.35 -9.40
N VAL A 126 -5.88 -7.24 -9.64
CA VAL A 126 -6.91 -7.87 -8.80
C VAL A 126 -7.92 -8.54 -9.71
N GLU A 127 -8.24 -9.79 -9.40
CA GLU A 127 -9.36 -10.51 -10.01
C GLU A 127 -10.26 -11.02 -8.90
N GLY A 128 -11.53 -10.64 -8.96
CA GLY A 128 -12.54 -11.11 -8.02
C GLY A 128 -13.13 -12.46 -8.44
N ALA A 129 -13.62 -13.22 -7.47
CA ALA A 129 -14.45 -14.40 -7.68
C ALA A 129 -15.60 -14.41 -6.67
N ASP A 130 -16.64 -15.18 -6.95
CA ASP A 130 -17.81 -15.27 -6.10
C ASP A 130 -17.57 -16.25 -4.95
N ASN A 131 -18.03 -15.88 -3.75
CA ASN A 131 -18.10 -16.78 -2.60
C ASN A 131 -19.33 -17.68 -2.71
N THR A 132 -19.25 -18.90 -2.15
CA THR A 132 -20.41 -19.74 -1.87
C THR A 132 -20.82 -19.61 -0.41
N GLU A 133 -22.03 -19.96 -0.04
CA GLU A 133 -22.47 -19.85 1.35
C GLU A 133 -21.71 -20.79 2.29
N GLU A 134 -21.34 -21.97 1.80
CA GLU A 134 -20.65 -22.99 2.56
C GLU A 134 -19.12 -22.76 2.65
N ALA A 135 -18.54 -22.17 1.59
CA ALA A 135 -17.09 -22.01 1.47
C ALA A 135 -16.74 -20.57 1.06
N ARG A 136 -16.56 -19.70 2.05
CA ARG A 136 -16.24 -18.31 1.84
C ARG A 136 -14.79 -18.00 2.19
N PHE A 137 -14.19 -17.15 1.38
CA PHE A 137 -12.91 -16.53 1.66
C PHE A 137 -13.08 -15.15 2.31
N SER A 138 -14.21 -14.49 2.06
CA SER A 138 -14.55 -13.19 2.66
C SER A 138 -16.03 -13.19 3.10
N PRO A 139 -16.46 -12.27 3.99
CA PRO A 139 -17.87 -12.14 4.39
C PRO A 139 -18.79 -11.66 3.29
N GLY A 140 -18.26 -10.99 2.25
CA GLY A 140 -19.04 -10.46 1.14
C GLY A 140 -19.47 -11.54 0.13
N GLU A 141 -20.18 -11.12 -0.92
CA GLU A 141 -20.55 -12.00 -2.03
C GLU A 141 -19.34 -12.40 -2.88
N ARG A 142 -18.29 -11.59 -2.88
CA ARG A 142 -17.07 -11.77 -3.67
C ARG A 142 -15.83 -11.73 -2.79
N TYR A 143 -14.75 -12.34 -3.27
CA TYR A 143 -13.42 -12.26 -2.66
C TYR A 143 -12.36 -11.99 -3.75
N GLY A 144 -11.18 -11.53 -3.35
CA GLY A 144 -10.06 -11.38 -4.28
C GLY A 144 -9.42 -12.74 -4.54
N ARG A 145 -9.71 -13.36 -5.68
CA ARG A 145 -9.12 -14.64 -6.10
C ARG A 145 -7.65 -14.47 -6.45
N VAL A 146 -7.34 -13.51 -7.33
CA VAL A 146 -5.99 -13.12 -7.67
C VAL A 146 -5.74 -11.74 -7.09
N TYR A 147 -4.61 -11.57 -6.45
CA TYR A 147 -4.14 -10.28 -5.95
C TYR A 147 -2.63 -10.21 -6.08
N GLN A 148 -2.13 -9.30 -6.89
CA GLN A 148 -0.70 -9.14 -7.10
C GLN A 148 -0.30 -7.68 -6.98
N ILE A 149 0.87 -7.42 -6.41
CA ILE A 149 1.50 -6.10 -6.40
C ILE A 149 2.91 -6.22 -7.00
N ASN A 150 3.13 -5.48 -8.07
CA ASN A 150 4.46 -5.37 -8.66
C ASN A 150 5.24 -4.23 -7.97
N TYR A 151 6.13 -4.59 -7.04
CA TYR A 151 6.94 -3.62 -6.30
C TYR A 151 8.00 -2.92 -7.16
N LEU A 152 8.29 -3.42 -8.35
CA LEU A 152 9.13 -2.72 -9.31
C LEU A 152 8.44 -1.53 -9.98
N ARG A 153 7.10 -1.48 -9.93
CA ARG A 153 6.28 -0.36 -10.41
C ARG A 153 5.74 0.49 -9.27
N CYS A 154 5.49 -0.09 -8.11
CA CYS A 154 4.89 0.58 -6.97
C CYS A 154 5.75 1.75 -6.49
N ILE A 155 5.15 2.92 -6.33
CA ILE A 155 5.79 4.14 -5.81
C ILE A 155 5.46 4.41 -4.34
N PHE A 156 4.80 3.49 -3.65
CA PHE A 156 4.42 3.58 -2.24
C PHE A 156 3.61 4.85 -1.87
N CYS A 157 2.79 5.35 -2.79
CA CYS A 157 2.00 6.57 -2.59
C CYS A 157 0.85 6.43 -1.59
N GLY A 158 0.34 5.20 -1.36
CA GLY A 158 -0.75 4.93 -0.42
C GLY A 158 -2.17 5.16 -0.95
N LEU A 159 -2.37 5.62 -2.20
CA LEU A 159 -3.71 5.85 -2.75
C LEU A 159 -4.57 4.58 -2.80
N CYS A 160 -3.95 3.42 -2.95
CA CYS A 160 -4.65 2.12 -2.93
C CYS A 160 -5.27 1.79 -1.57
N ILE A 161 -4.63 2.17 -0.45
CA ILE A 161 -5.19 1.95 0.88
C ILE A 161 -6.34 2.92 1.19
N GLU A 162 -6.28 4.13 0.66
CA GLU A 162 -7.37 5.11 0.78
C GLU A 162 -8.60 4.70 -0.03
N ALA A 163 -8.40 4.11 -1.22
CA ALA A 163 -9.46 3.62 -2.08
C ALA A 163 -10.13 2.33 -1.58
N CYS A 164 -9.54 1.62 -0.60
CA CYS A 164 -10.06 0.35 -0.13
C CYS A 164 -11.29 0.53 0.78
N PRO A 165 -12.51 0.12 0.36
CA PRO A 165 -13.73 0.36 1.12
C PRO A 165 -13.81 -0.49 2.40
N THR A 166 -13.19 -1.66 2.40
CA THR A 166 -13.23 -2.61 3.53
C THR A 166 -12.03 -2.46 4.46
N ARG A 167 -11.10 -1.54 4.15
CA ARG A 167 -9.81 -1.42 4.85
C ARG A 167 -9.04 -2.75 4.91
N ALA A 168 -9.21 -3.55 3.87
CA ALA A 168 -8.47 -4.80 3.73
C ALA A 168 -6.99 -4.55 3.50
N LEU A 169 -6.65 -3.55 2.69
CA LEU A 169 -5.29 -3.21 2.35
C LEU A 169 -4.74 -2.16 3.31
N THR A 170 -3.60 -2.44 3.89
CA THR A 170 -2.83 -1.50 4.74
C THR A 170 -1.36 -1.52 4.35
N MET A 171 -0.58 -0.57 4.83
CA MET A 171 0.86 -0.56 4.70
C MET A 171 1.51 -0.83 6.05
N THR A 172 2.56 -1.63 6.03
CA THR A 172 3.36 -2.00 7.21
C THR A 172 4.58 -1.09 7.36
N ASN A 173 5.37 -1.34 8.37
CA ASN A 173 6.66 -0.66 8.56
C ASN A 173 7.83 -1.39 7.88
N GLU A 174 7.56 -2.47 7.16
CA GLU A 174 8.58 -3.23 6.44
C GLU A 174 8.98 -2.50 5.16
N TYR A 175 10.28 -2.31 4.96
CA TYR A 175 10.84 -1.60 3.81
C TYR A 175 12.00 -2.35 3.14
N GLU A 176 12.42 -3.46 3.72
CA GLU A 176 13.53 -4.27 3.19
C GLU A 176 13.01 -5.20 2.09
N LEU A 177 12.87 -4.66 0.89
CA LEU A 177 12.28 -5.32 -0.28
C LEU A 177 13.32 -5.51 -1.40
N ALA A 178 14.60 -5.66 -1.04
CA ALA A 178 15.65 -5.87 -2.03
C ALA A 178 15.81 -7.35 -2.36
N ASP A 179 15.89 -7.66 -3.65
CA ASP A 179 16.18 -9.00 -4.16
C ASP A 179 17.14 -8.92 -5.35
N ALA A 180 17.84 -10.02 -5.63
CA ALA A 180 18.74 -10.14 -6.75
C ALA A 180 18.00 -10.33 -8.10
N GLU A 181 16.77 -10.85 -8.05
CA GLU A 181 15.93 -11.13 -9.21
C GLU A 181 14.67 -10.22 -9.19
N ARG A 182 14.02 -10.10 -10.35
CA ARG A 182 12.83 -9.26 -10.49
C ARG A 182 11.53 -10.01 -10.14
N ALA A 183 11.50 -11.31 -10.37
CA ALA A 183 10.30 -12.12 -10.17
C ALA A 183 9.84 -12.14 -8.70
N PRO A 184 10.70 -12.29 -7.69
CA PRO A 184 10.31 -12.28 -6.28
C PRO A 184 9.74 -10.93 -5.80
N LEU A 185 9.95 -9.85 -6.57
CA LEU A 185 9.40 -8.52 -6.27
C LEU A 185 7.98 -8.31 -6.84
N ILE A 186 7.39 -9.33 -7.44
CA ILE A 186 5.96 -9.39 -7.76
C ILE A 186 5.30 -10.23 -6.68
N TYR A 187 4.74 -9.55 -5.67
CA TYR A 187 4.11 -10.23 -4.54
C TYR A 187 2.72 -10.70 -4.90
N GLU A 188 2.49 -11.97 -4.66
CA GLU A 188 1.18 -12.60 -4.82
C GLU A 188 0.35 -12.51 -3.53
N LYS A 189 -0.92 -12.86 -3.63
CA LYS A 189 -1.89 -12.77 -2.55
C LYS A 189 -1.42 -13.44 -1.26
N HIS A 190 -0.87 -14.66 -1.34
CA HIS A 190 -0.41 -15.43 -0.18
C HIS A 190 0.71 -14.72 0.60
N GLN A 191 1.60 -14.00 -0.09
CA GLN A 191 2.68 -13.21 0.51
C GLN A 191 2.18 -11.89 1.13
N LEU A 192 1.06 -11.37 0.60
CA LEU A 192 0.46 -10.12 1.04
C LEU A 192 -0.53 -10.31 2.20
N LEU A 193 -1.08 -11.50 2.38
CA LEU A 193 -2.02 -11.80 3.45
C LEU A 193 -1.35 -11.68 4.83
N ALA A 194 -2.09 -11.10 5.78
CA ALA A 194 -1.68 -11.08 7.18
C ALA A 194 -1.45 -12.50 7.69
N PRO A 195 -0.41 -12.72 8.50
CA PRO A 195 -0.19 -14.01 9.13
C PRO A 195 -1.41 -14.42 9.93
N MET A 196 -1.59 -15.73 10.09
CA MET A 196 -2.63 -16.27 10.95
C MET A 196 -2.27 -15.97 12.41
N GLU A 197 -3.20 -15.38 13.14
CA GLU A 197 -3.08 -15.17 14.59
C GLU A 197 -3.67 -16.37 15.34
N ASP A 198 -3.32 -16.51 16.61
CA ASP A 198 -3.84 -17.58 17.47
C ASP A 198 -5.38 -17.52 17.54
N GLY A 199 -6.01 -18.64 17.21
CA GLY A 199 -7.46 -18.77 17.18
C GLY A 199 -8.13 -18.46 15.84
N MET A 200 -7.40 -17.95 14.84
CA MET A 200 -7.92 -17.83 13.47
C MET A 200 -7.99 -19.18 12.77
N LEU A 201 -8.93 -19.31 11.83
CA LEU A 201 -9.07 -20.48 10.97
C LEU A 201 -8.69 -20.13 9.52
N ARG A 202 -8.17 -21.11 8.80
CA ARG A 202 -7.82 -20.95 7.39
C ARG A 202 -9.07 -21.01 6.52
N ALA A 203 -9.34 -19.96 5.75
CA ALA A 203 -10.39 -19.95 4.73
C ALA A 203 -10.13 -21.04 3.63
N PRO A 204 -11.18 -21.57 2.95
CA PRO A 204 -12.58 -21.17 3.05
C PRO A 204 -13.28 -21.74 4.29
N LEU A 205 -14.23 -20.99 4.83
CA LEU A 205 -15.08 -21.41 5.94
C LEU A 205 -16.47 -20.73 5.82
N PRO A 206 -17.53 -21.29 6.43
CA PRO A 206 -18.83 -20.64 6.45
C PRO A 206 -18.75 -19.34 7.26
N MET A 207 -19.73 -18.46 7.10
CA MET A 207 -19.87 -17.31 7.98
C MET A 207 -20.17 -17.74 9.40
N ALA A 208 -19.86 -16.88 10.36
CA ALA A 208 -20.26 -17.09 11.76
C ALA A 208 -21.79 -17.20 11.86
N ASP A 209 -22.28 -18.19 12.62
CA ASP A 209 -23.71 -18.51 12.71
C ASP A 209 -24.54 -17.29 13.15
N GLY A 210 -25.64 -17.05 12.45
CA GLY A 210 -26.55 -15.94 12.75
C GLY A 210 -26.02 -14.54 12.41
N THR A 211 -24.91 -14.45 11.65
CA THR A 211 -24.32 -13.18 11.25
C THR A 211 -24.44 -12.93 9.75
N ASP A 212 -24.36 -11.67 9.37
CA ASP A 212 -24.20 -11.22 8.00
C ASP A 212 -22.89 -10.41 7.83
N HIS A 213 -22.59 -9.99 6.61
CA HIS A 213 -21.39 -9.21 6.34
C HIS A 213 -21.30 -7.91 7.15
N SER A 214 -22.42 -7.33 7.59
CA SER A 214 -22.43 -6.08 8.36
C SER A 214 -21.83 -6.24 9.76
N HIS A 215 -21.98 -7.41 10.38
CA HIS A 215 -21.42 -7.73 11.69
C HIS A 215 -19.89 -7.77 11.63
N TYR A 216 -19.32 -8.24 10.51
CA TYR A 216 -17.87 -8.21 10.30
C TYR A 216 -17.33 -6.77 10.22
N TYR A 217 -18.01 -5.88 9.49
CA TYR A 217 -17.60 -4.48 9.37
C TYR A 217 -17.74 -3.70 10.67
N LYS A 218 -18.68 -4.06 11.52
CA LYS A 218 -18.85 -3.47 12.85
C LYS A 218 -17.84 -3.98 13.87
N GLY A 219 -17.10 -5.06 13.55
CA GLY A 219 -16.16 -5.68 14.46
C GLY A 219 -16.82 -6.53 15.56
N GLU A 220 -18.02 -7.03 15.31
CA GLU A 220 -18.77 -7.87 16.26
C GLU A 220 -18.23 -9.31 16.28
N ILE A 221 -17.53 -9.72 15.22
CA ILE A 221 -16.88 -11.04 15.13
C ILE A 221 -15.52 -10.97 15.82
N THR A 222 -15.39 -11.68 16.93
CA THR A 222 -14.18 -11.68 17.77
C THR A 222 -13.33 -12.95 17.63
N GLY A 223 -13.83 -13.94 16.91
CA GLY A 223 -13.14 -15.21 16.68
C GLY A 223 -14.04 -16.20 15.95
N PRO A 224 -13.51 -17.37 15.58
CA PRO A 224 -14.29 -18.42 14.92
C PRO A 224 -15.33 -19.04 15.86
N THR A 225 -16.49 -19.33 15.30
CA THR A 225 -17.57 -20.05 16.01
C THR A 225 -17.29 -21.55 16.05
N GLN A 226 -18.02 -22.26 16.92
CA GLN A 226 -17.93 -23.72 16.99
C GLN A 226 -18.28 -24.36 15.63
N GLY A 227 -19.29 -23.85 14.92
CA GLY A 227 -19.65 -24.34 13.60
C GLY A 227 -18.55 -24.19 12.55
N GLN A 228 -17.80 -23.07 12.61
CA GLN A 228 -16.62 -22.85 11.74
C GLN A 228 -15.48 -23.81 12.09
N GLN A 229 -15.23 -24.05 13.37
CA GLN A 229 -14.23 -25.01 13.84
C GLN A 229 -14.57 -26.44 13.39
N ASP A 230 -15.82 -26.86 13.59
CA ASP A 230 -16.30 -28.18 13.19
C ASP A 230 -16.21 -28.39 11.67
N TYR A 231 -16.50 -27.32 10.87
CA TYR A 231 -16.35 -27.35 9.43
C TYR A 231 -14.90 -27.57 8.99
N VAL A 232 -13.96 -26.83 9.58
CA VAL A 232 -12.53 -26.98 9.27
C VAL A 232 -12.03 -28.36 9.66
N ALA A 233 -12.38 -28.85 10.88
CA ALA A 233 -11.99 -30.17 11.32
C ALA A 233 -12.54 -31.28 10.41
N ALA A 234 -13.78 -31.16 9.93
CA ALA A 234 -14.36 -32.11 8.98
C ALA A 234 -13.64 -32.09 7.62
N ARG A 235 -13.22 -30.91 7.14
CA ARG A 235 -12.46 -30.77 5.90
C ARG A 235 -11.06 -31.35 6.01
N GLU A 236 -10.37 -31.10 7.11
CA GLU A 236 -9.05 -31.66 7.39
C GLU A 236 -9.11 -33.20 7.49
N ALA A 237 -10.10 -33.73 8.18
CA ALA A 237 -10.31 -35.17 8.24
C ALA A 237 -10.60 -35.82 6.87
N GLN A 238 -11.30 -35.11 5.98
CA GLN A 238 -11.53 -35.58 4.60
C GLN A 238 -10.23 -35.54 3.77
N HIS A 239 -9.42 -34.51 3.96
CA HIS A 239 -8.13 -34.39 3.30
C HIS A 239 -7.16 -35.49 3.73
N ASP A 240 -7.09 -35.78 5.01
CA ASP A 240 -6.24 -36.84 5.56
C ASP A 240 -6.70 -38.23 5.10
N ALA A 241 -8.01 -38.45 4.96
CA ALA A 241 -8.57 -39.68 4.45
C ALA A 241 -8.27 -39.94 2.96
N HIS A 242 -7.99 -38.89 2.18
CA HIS A 242 -7.63 -38.98 0.75
C HIS A 242 -6.09 -38.86 0.53
N GLY A 243 -5.35 -38.43 1.55
CA GLY A 243 -3.94 -38.05 1.47
C GLY A 243 -2.94 -39.21 1.52
N ASP A 244 -3.37 -40.45 1.73
CA ASP A 244 -2.47 -41.60 1.92
C ASP A 244 -1.80 -42.11 0.64
N ASP A 245 -2.07 -41.47 -0.52
CA ASP A 245 -1.46 -41.84 -1.82
C ASP A 245 -0.36 -40.88 -2.31
N ARG A 246 0.03 -39.90 -1.52
CA ARG A 246 1.16 -38.99 -1.85
C ARG A 246 2.21 -38.98 -0.76
N SER A 247 2.84 -40.14 -0.56
CA SER A 247 4.13 -40.20 0.12
C SER A 247 5.20 -39.50 -0.71
N SER A 248 5.91 -38.57 -0.08
CA SER A 248 7.18 -37.97 -0.55
C SER A 248 7.11 -36.74 -1.47
N ASP A 249 6.34 -35.74 -1.13
CA ASP A 249 6.71 -34.41 -1.63
C ASP A 249 6.75 -33.43 -0.46
N ASN A 250 7.96 -33.01 -0.13
CA ASN A 250 8.27 -32.10 0.97
C ASN A 250 7.89 -30.68 0.49
N ARG A 251 6.57 -30.44 0.31
CA ARG A 251 6.06 -29.11 0.00
C ARG A 251 6.07 -28.29 1.26
N SER A 252 6.77 -27.17 1.21
CA SER A 252 6.72 -26.16 2.24
C SER A 252 5.29 -25.65 2.41
N ASP A 253 4.93 -25.20 3.60
CA ASP A 253 3.60 -24.64 3.90
C ASP A 253 3.19 -23.51 2.93
N ASP A 254 4.19 -22.86 2.30
CA ASP A 254 4.01 -21.81 1.29
C ASP A 254 3.40 -22.34 -0.03
N GLU A 255 3.67 -23.59 -0.43
CA GLU A 255 3.07 -24.18 -1.64
C GLU A 255 1.61 -24.57 -1.44
N ALA A 256 1.23 -24.98 -0.23
CA ALA A 256 -0.16 -25.28 0.10
C ALA A 256 -1.03 -24.02 0.04
N ASP A 257 -0.52 -22.86 0.41
CA ASP A 257 -1.22 -21.59 0.29
C ASP A 257 -1.40 -21.16 -1.17
N GLN A 258 -0.46 -21.48 -2.05
CA GLN A 258 -0.57 -21.17 -3.48
C GLN A 258 -1.67 -21.99 -4.17
N GLU A 259 -1.91 -23.21 -3.77
CA GLU A 259 -2.91 -24.09 -4.40
C GLU A 259 -4.35 -23.70 -4.01
N VAL A 260 -4.57 -23.16 -2.83
CA VAL A 260 -5.89 -22.68 -2.37
C VAL A 260 -6.34 -21.41 -3.12
N TYR A 261 -5.38 -20.61 -3.62
CA TYR A 261 -5.65 -19.32 -4.28
C TYR A 261 -5.47 -19.35 -5.81
N ARG A 262 -5.21 -20.50 -6.42
CA ARG A 262 -5.23 -20.73 -7.87
C ARG A 262 -6.59 -21.21 -8.36
#